data_af4df32905e4da000954810e590cd757
#
_entry.id   af4df32905e4da000954810e590cd757
#
_cell.length_a   1.000
_cell.length_b   1.000
_cell.length_c   1.000
_cell.angle_alpha   90.00
_cell.angle_beta   90.00
_cell.angle_gamma   90.00
#
_symmetry.space_group_name_H-M   'P 1'
#
loop_
_entity.id
_entity.type
_entity.pdbx_description
1 polymer ?
#
loop_
_entity_poly.entity_id
_entity_poly.type
_entity_poly.pdbx_seq_one_letter_code
_entity_poly.pdbx_strand_id
1 'polypeptide(L)'
;LLQNRHNANSVKLVKGAERTRMPESLISRKKRFYIIAAALMALFLGALDALVMSAAMPTIVADLGSFELYSWVYSAYLLARAVSLPVFGKLADMFKTRRLFIISIGTFLLGSIFAGLAQSMTQLILSRVLQGIGAGGNFALVYIALADVSSPENRGKTLSLASIIWGLASVLGPTFGGFVVTYFSWRWIFWVNIPLGLFSLLGIALYLVEVRAKKKEAAIDYLGVLTLSTSILGLLTVFMLAGRSYDWLSPEILGLSVVAIASGLAFYFIENKAHEPILSPGFFKDRGFSTGNGAAFLASFAIFSQFAYSPLFIQGALGKSPLQMGFAMLSLSLGWSAGALACGQIVNRFGKKPLAIFGALCLGVGSAIMVTFSTSTSLTAFFVVLGILGIGMGFVSIATLLIVQDSLDMADLGIATASHQFSRTLGGTVGVGVSGGFVTLALSNLVEAIIQSGLSDLPPSFQEHMQQGYDSIFRPEVQALFAPDVQKALQEAVARGVAVVFWITLVASALCLLLAAMLPQSPASRPQ
;
A
#
# COMPACT_ATOMS: atom_id res chain seq x y z
N LEU A 1 32.20 52.37 -1.67
CA LEU A 1 32.91 51.06 -1.85
C LEU A 1 33.00 50.22 -0.57
N LEU A 2 32.60 50.74 0.61
CA LEU A 2 32.64 50.00 1.89
C LEU A 2 31.27 49.43 2.31
N GLN A 3 30.18 49.82 1.66
CA GLN A 3 28.81 49.33 1.97
C GLN A 3 28.42 48.05 1.24
N ASN A 4 29.13 47.63 0.17
CA ASN A 4 28.85 46.41 -0.58
C ASN A 4 29.59 45.14 -0.08
N ARG A 5 30.46 45.25 0.93
CA ARG A 5 31.11 44.08 1.54
C ARG A 5 30.32 43.46 2.72
N HIS A 6 29.38 44.23 3.31
CA HIS A 6 28.54 43.69 4.41
C HIS A 6 27.38 42.81 3.95
N ASN A 7 26.86 43.02 2.73
CA ASN A 7 25.76 42.22 2.19
C ASN A 7 26.20 40.86 1.55
N ALA A 8 27.49 40.76 1.17
CA ALA A 8 27.99 39.50 0.62
C ALA A 8 28.35 38.46 1.69
N ASN A 9 28.64 38.89 2.94
CA ASN A 9 28.92 38.02 4.06
C ASN A 9 27.63 37.56 4.79
N SER A 10 26.56 38.35 4.77
CA SER A 10 25.29 37.92 5.36
C SER A 10 24.55 36.86 4.50
N VAL A 11 24.73 36.90 3.17
CA VAL A 11 24.17 35.85 2.27
C VAL A 11 24.97 34.53 2.31
N LYS A 12 26.26 34.56 2.69
CA LYS A 12 27.05 33.34 2.92
C LYS A 12 26.83 32.71 4.29
N LEU A 13 26.39 33.47 5.30
CA LEU A 13 26.08 32.96 6.65
C LEU A 13 24.70 32.28 6.74
N VAL A 14 23.79 32.53 5.79
CA VAL A 14 22.47 31.85 5.74
C VAL A 14 22.53 30.51 5.00
N LYS A 15 23.59 30.23 4.21
CA LYS A 15 23.82 28.92 3.55
C LYS A 15 24.63 27.93 4.38
N GLY A 16 25.07 28.31 5.57
CA GLY A 16 25.79 27.49 6.51
C GLY A 16 25.03 27.23 7.81
N ALA A 17 23.68 27.18 7.76
CA ALA A 17 22.93 26.59 8.85
C ALA A 17 23.37 25.13 8.94
N GLU A 18 24.31 24.88 9.84
CA GLU A 18 24.78 23.56 10.24
C GLU A 18 23.59 22.62 10.31
N ARG A 19 23.59 21.59 9.48
CA ARG A 19 22.82 20.38 9.73
C ARG A 19 23.23 19.95 11.12
N THR A 20 22.47 20.37 12.14
CA THR A 20 22.68 19.98 13.53
C THR A 20 22.55 18.46 13.57
N ARG A 21 23.70 17.80 13.36
CA ARG A 21 23.84 16.35 13.59
C ARG A 21 23.54 16.16 15.06
N MET A 22 22.37 15.60 15.36
CA MET A 22 22.11 15.14 16.71
C MET A 22 23.15 14.06 17.03
N PRO A 23 23.92 14.22 18.12
CA PRO A 23 24.89 13.21 18.49
C PRO A 23 24.20 11.88 18.74
N GLU A 24 24.73 10.77 18.22
CA GLU A 24 24.25 9.40 18.49
C GLU A 24 24.14 9.07 19.99
N SER A 25 24.73 9.88 20.82
CA SER A 25 24.80 9.75 22.29
C SER A 25 23.50 10.01 23.04
N LEU A 26 22.44 10.60 22.40
CA LEU A 26 21.22 11.00 23.10
C LEU A 26 20.22 9.85 23.35
N ILE A 27 20.30 8.76 22.58
CA ILE A 27 19.41 7.60 22.78
C ILE A 27 20.26 6.35 23.03
N SER A 28 20.19 5.80 24.24
CA SER A 28 20.90 4.56 24.54
C SER A 28 20.47 3.43 23.60
N ARG A 29 21.39 2.50 23.29
CA ARG A 29 21.13 1.34 22.40
C ARG A 29 19.89 0.53 22.85
N LYS A 30 19.71 0.34 24.15
CA LYS A 30 18.55 -0.34 24.73
C LYS A 30 17.25 0.41 24.44
N LYS A 31 17.24 1.73 24.67
CA LYS A 31 16.05 2.57 24.45
C LYS A 31 15.66 2.61 22.98
N ARG A 32 16.64 2.71 22.06
CA ARG A 32 16.44 2.63 20.61
C ARG A 32 15.78 1.30 20.20
N PHE A 33 16.26 0.18 20.76
CA PHE A 33 15.67 -1.13 20.49
C PHE A 33 14.19 -1.19 20.91
N TYR A 34 13.83 -0.70 22.10
CA TYR A 34 12.45 -0.70 22.56
C TYR A 34 11.55 0.20 21.71
N ILE A 35 12.03 1.37 21.25
CA ILE A 35 11.28 2.23 20.34
C ILE A 35 11.02 1.52 19.01
N ILE A 36 12.05 0.92 18.41
CA ILE A 36 11.93 0.19 17.14
C ILE A 36 10.95 -0.99 17.32
N ALA A 37 11.10 -1.78 18.36
CA ALA A 37 10.22 -2.93 18.62
C ALA A 37 8.74 -2.51 18.79
N ALA A 38 8.50 -1.45 19.58
CA ALA A 38 7.14 -0.93 19.78
C ALA A 38 6.53 -0.35 18.49
N ALA A 39 7.31 0.37 17.68
CA ALA A 39 6.87 0.89 16.40
C ALA A 39 6.57 -0.23 15.39
N LEU A 40 7.45 -1.24 15.30
CA LEU A 40 7.23 -2.40 14.44
C LEU A 40 6.03 -3.24 14.88
N MET A 41 5.76 -3.31 16.19
CA MET A 41 4.54 -3.95 16.71
C MET A 41 3.27 -3.19 16.30
N ALA A 42 3.27 -1.83 16.30
CA ALA A 42 2.16 -1.04 15.77
C ALA A 42 1.94 -1.29 14.26
N LEU A 43 3.03 -1.47 13.51
CA LEU A 43 2.94 -1.81 12.08
C LEU A 43 2.37 -3.22 11.89
N PHE A 44 2.85 -4.19 12.67
CA PHE A 44 2.40 -5.58 12.62
C PHE A 44 0.89 -5.67 12.90
N LEU A 45 0.42 -4.95 13.90
CA LEU A 45 -0.98 -4.86 14.26
C LEU A 45 -1.87 -4.46 13.07
N GLY A 46 -1.53 -3.36 12.37
CA GLY A 46 -2.28 -2.90 11.20
C GLY A 46 -2.13 -3.82 9.97
N ALA A 47 -0.97 -4.46 9.80
CA ALA A 47 -0.73 -5.38 8.70
C ALA A 47 -1.46 -6.72 8.90
N LEU A 48 -1.42 -7.27 10.12
CA LEU A 48 -2.13 -8.49 10.49
C LEU A 48 -3.64 -8.29 10.34
N ASP A 49 -4.19 -7.21 10.90
CA ASP A 49 -5.63 -6.87 10.84
C ASP A 49 -6.13 -6.76 9.38
N ALA A 50 -5.35 -6.15 8.50
CA ALA A 50 -5.70 -6.03 7.09
C ALA A 50 -5.76 -7.38 6.35
N LEU A 51 -4.89 -8.33 6.71
CA LEU A 51 -4.72 -9.59 6.00
C LEU A 51 -5.57 -10.73 6.59
N VAL A 52 -5.83 -10.70 7.89
CA VAL A 52 -6.61 -11.72 8.60
C VAL A 52 -8.08 -11.73 8.17
N MET A 53 -8.60 -10.56 7.76
CA MET A 53 -10.00 -10.39 7.34
C MET A 53 -10.39 -11.28 6.16
N SER A 54 -9.47 -11.55 5.23
CA SER A 54 -9.77 -12.38 4.05
C SER A 54 -10.28 -13.78 4.41
N ALA A 55 -9.76 -14.36 5.48
CA ALA A 55 -10.19 -15.68 5.97
C ALA A 55 -11.50 -15.62 6.78
N ALA A 56 -11.81 -14.47 7.39
CA ALA A 56 -12.95 -14.34 8.31
C ALA A 56 -14.26 -13.89 7.64
N MET A 57 -14.17 -13.18 6.52
CA MET A 57 -15.34 -12.54 5.90
C MET A 57 -16.50 -13.50 5.58
N PRO A 58 -16.28 -14.72 5.05
CA PRO A 58 -17.40 -15.64 4.82
C PRO A 58 -18.17 -15.97 6.11
N THR A 59 -17.46 -16.19 7.22
CA THR A 59 -18.07 -16.50 8.53
C THR A 59 -18.79 -15.27 9.11
N ILE A 60 -18.22 -14.07 8.94
CA ILE A 60 -18.83 -12.81 9.39
C ILE A 60 -20.16 -12.58 8.66
N VAL A 61 -20.18 -12.78 7.34
CA VAL A 61 -21.42 -12.62 6.54
C VAL A 61 -22.46 -13.66 6.93
N ALA A 62 -22.06 -14.89 7.21
CA ALA A 62 -22.97 -15.93 7.69
C ALA A 62 -23.62 -15.56 9.04
N ASP A 63 -22.90 -14.85 9.93
CA ASP A 63 -23.36 -14.45 11.26
C ASP A 63 -24.17 -13.13 11.24
N LEU A 64 -23.72 -12.11 10.49
CA LEU A 64 -24.31 -10.76 10.48
C LEU A 64 -25.27 -10.50 9.30
N GLY A 65 -25.31 -11.37 8.29
CA GLY A 65 -26.08 -11.17 7.06
C GLY A 65 -25.53 -10.06 6.16
N SER A 66 -26.40 -9.50 5.29
CA SER A 66 -26.11 -8.34 4.42
C SER A 66 -24.88 -8.54 3.52
N PHE A 67 -24.92 -9.57 2.67
CA PHE A 67 -23.85 -9.92 1.74
C PHE A 67 -23.47 -8.76 0.81
N GLU A 68 -24.42 -7.92 0.44
CA GLU A 68 -24.23 -6.71 -0.37
C GLU A 68 -23.21 -5.73 0.25
N LEU A 69 -23.04 -5.77 1.57
CA LEU A 69 -22.09 -4.93 2.30
C LEU A 69 -20.70 -5.58 2.49
N TYR A 70 -20.49 -6.81 1.98
CA TYR A 70 -19.24 -7.57 2.13
C TYR A 70 -18.00 -6.76 1.79
N SER A 71 -17.97 -6.14 0.60
CA SER A 71 -16.82 -5.37 0.12
C SER A 71 -16.57 -4.09 0.93
N TRP A 72 -17.62 -3.51 1.53
CA TRP A 72 -17.51 -2.30 2.32
C TRP A 72 -16.73 -2.47 3.62
N VAL A 73 -16.67 -3.67 4.20
CA VAL A 73 -15.86 -3.96 5.39
C VAL A 73 -14.37 -3.74 5.12
N TYR A 74 -13.90 -4.09 3.92
CA TYR A 74 -12.52 -3.81 3.49
C TYR A 74 -12.35 -2.37 3.05
N SER A 75 -13.25 -1.93 2.19
CA SER A 75 -13.15 -0.63 1.52
C SER A 75 -13.15 0.51 2.52
N ALA A 76 -14.04 0.50 3.50
CA ALA A 76 -14.14 1.52 4.52
C ALA A 76 -12.83 1.65 5.33
N TYR A 77 -12.21 0.54 5.69
CA TYR A 77 -10.91 0.54 6.37
C TYR A 77 -9.79 1.13 5.48
N LEU A 78 -9.70 0.67 4.23
CA LEU A 78 -8.64 1.13 3.32
C LEU A 78 -8.79 2.60 2.95
N LEU A 79 -10.03 3.07 2.72
CA LEU A 79 -10.34 4.47 2.43
C LEU A 79 -9.98 5.36 3.63
N ALA A 80 -10.44 5.02 4.83
CA ALA A 80 -10.14 5.76 6.04
C ALA A 80 -8.63 5.79 6.33
N ARG A 81 -7.93 4.68 6.12
CA ARG A 81 -6.47 4.58 6.24
C ARG A 81 -5.75 5.49 5.24
N ALA A 82 -6.17 5.48 3.98
CA ALA A 82 -5.54 6.28 2.92
C ALA A 82 -5.67 7.78 3.18
N VAL A 83 -6.84 8.23 3.60
CA VAL A 83 -7.11 9.63 3.97
C VAL A 83 -6.29 10.08 5.19
N SER A 84 -6.23 9.22 6.22
CA SER A 84 -5.54 9.56 7.48
C SER A 84 -4.03 9.67 7.31
N LEU A 85 -3.45 8.98 6.35
CA LEU A 85 -2.01 8.88 6.17
C LEU A 85 -1.31 10.23 5.96
N PRO A 86 -1.68 11.09 4.98
CA PRO A 86 -1.08 12.41 4.80
C PRO A 86 -1.40 13.35 5.96
N VAL A 87 -2.59 13.25 6.55
CA VAL A 87 -2.99 14.08 7.69
C VAL A 87 -2.07 13.82 8.90
N PHE A 88 -1.88 12.55 9.29
CA PHE A 88 -0.97 12.21 10.39
C PHE A 88 0.49 12.52 10.06
N GLY A 89 0.89 12.43 8.78
CA GLY A 89 2.21 12.87 8.32
C GLY A 89 2.46 14.35 8.63
N LYS A 90 1.55 15.23 8.23
CA LYS A 90 1.62 16.67 8.53
C LYS A 90 1.54 16.94 10.03
N LEU A 91 0.60 16.31 10.73
CA LEU A 91 0.49 16.46 12.18
C LEU A 91 1.77 16.06 12.91
N ALA A 92 2.52 15.07 12.40
CA ALA A 92 3.79 14.64 12.98
C ALA A 92 4.89 15.70 12.87
N ASP A 93 4.81 16.63 11.92
CA ASP A 93 5.74 17.75 11.81
C ASP A 93 5.37 18.90 12.76
N MET A 94 4.09 19.00 13.12
CA MET A 94 3.55 20.06 14.00
C MET A 94 3.54 19.66 15.47
N PHE A 95 3.09 18.45 15.79
CA PHE A 95 2.85 17.96 17.13
C PHE A 95 3.85 16.88 17.57
N LYS A 96 3.88 16.60 18.87
CA LYS A 96 4.73 15.53 19.43
C LYS A 96 4.35 14.17 18.85
N THR A 97 5.29 13.52 18.17
CA THR A 97 5.10 12.21 17.54
C THR A 97 4.58 11.15 18.52
N ARG A 98 5.05 11.19 19.76
CA ARG A 98 4.59 10.30 20.85
C ARG A 98 3.09 10.45 21.13
N ARG A 99 2.57 11.69 21.20
CA ARG A 99 1.13 11.94 21.44
C ARG A 99 0.28 11.43 20.26
N LEU A 100 0.73 11.69 19.06
CA LEU A 100 0.03 11.24 17.85
C LEU A 100 0.00 9.72 17.75
N PHE A 101 1.08 9.04 18.11
CA PHE A 101 1.11 7.58 18.18
C PHE A 101 0.12 7.01 19.20
N ILE A 102 0.08 7.58 20.39
CA ILE A 102 -0.87 7.17 21.43
C ILE A 102 -2.31 7.34 20.95
N ILE A 103 -2.63 8.47 20.30
CA ILE A 103 -3.95 8.73 19.72
C ILE A 103 -4.26 7.71 18.63
N SER A 104 -3.32 7.47 17.69
CA SER A 104 -3.54 6.62 16.55
C SER A 104 -3.69 5.13 16.94
N ILE A 105 -2.86 4.63 17.86
CA ILE A 105 -3.00 3.26 18.40
C ILE A 105 -4.31 3.17 19.21
N GLY A 106 -4.61 4.16 20.05
CA GLY A 106 -5.85 4.21 20.83
C GLY A 106 -7.10 4.19 19.94
N THR A 107 -7.12 4.99 18.88
CA THR A 107 -8.22 5.01 17.89
C THR A 107 -8.37 3.65 17.20
N PHE A 108 -7.25 3.01 16.82
CA PHE A 108 -7.27 1.66 16.25
C PHE A 108 -7.85 0.63 17.22
N LEU A 109 -7.42 0.65 18.49
CA LEU A 109 -7.91 -0.26 19.52
C LEU A 109 -9.38 -0.05 19.84
N LEU A 110 -9.84 1.19 19.92
CA LEU A 110 -11.27 1.50 20.09
C LEU A 110 -12.09 0.93 18.92
N GLY A 111 -11.62 1.12 17.68
CA GLY A 111 -12.24 0.50 16.50
C GLY A 111 -12.25 -1.03 16.58
N SER A 112 -11.18 -1.66 17.07
CA SER A 112 -11.13 -3.11 17.30
C SER A 112 -12.14 -3.58 18.35
N ILE A 113 -12.28 -2.85 19.45
CA ILE A 113 -13.27 -3.16 20.48
C ILE A 113 -14.68 -3.12 19.88
N PHE A 114 -15.04 -2.04 19.18
CA PHE A 114 -16.36 -1.91 18.56
C PHE A 114 -16.60 -2.95 17.47
N ALA A 115 -15.58 -3.30 16.68
CA ALA A 115 -15.68 -4.35 15.67
C ALA A 115 -15.95 -5.73 16.30
N GLY A 116 -15.27 -6.06 17.40
CA GLY A 116 -15.52 -7.30 18.15
C GLY A 116 -16.88 -7.35 18.84
N LEU A 117 -17.51 -6.20 19.11
CA LEU A 117 -18.85 -6.08 19.69
C LEU A 117 -19.96 -5.90 18.64
N ALA A 118 -19.63 -5.81 17.34
CA ALA A 118 -20.59 -5.54 16.28
C ALA A 118 -21.68 -6.62 16.20
N GLN A 119 -22.94 -6.18 16.09
CA GLN A 119 -24.13 -7.01 15.95
C GLN A 119 -24.79 -6.85 14.56
N SER A 120 -24.26 -5.97 13.72
CA SER A 120 -24.69 -5.79 12.34
C SER A 120 -23.52 -5.42 11.43
N MET A 121 -23.66 -5.68 10.13
CA MET A 121 -22.64 -5.35 9.14
C MET A 121 -22.33 -3.83 9.12
N THR A 122 -23.34 -2.97 9.29
CA THR A 122 -23.16 -1.52 9.36
C THR A 122 -22.31 -1.11 10.57
N GLN A 123 -22.56 -1.69 11.76
CA GLN A 123 -21.72 -1.42 12.94
C GLN A 123 -20.28 -1.87 12.72
N LEU A 124 -20.09 -3.01 12.08
CA LEU A 124 -18.76 -3.50 11.71
C LEU A 124 -18.06 -2.51 10.76
N ILE A 125 -18.73 -2.05 9.70
CA ILE A 125 -18.18 -1.07 8.75
C ILE A 125 -17.77 0.23 9.45
N LEU A 126 -18.62 0.79 10.31
CA LEU A 126 -18.30 2.00 11.08
C LEU A 126 -17.09 1.79 11.99
N SER A 127 -16.99 0.62 12.60
CA SER A 127 -15.82 0.24 13.41
C SER A 127 -14.56 0.14 12.56
N ARG A 128 -14.67 -0.38 11.32
CA ARG A 128 -13.57 -0.46 10.34
C ARG A 128 -13.10 0.92 9.88
N VAL A 129 -14.00 1.91 9.75
CA VAL A 129 -13.61 3.31 9.51
C VAL A 129 -12.72 3.81 10.63
N LEU A 130 -13.14 3.60 11.89
CA LEU A 130 -12.39 4.04 13.07
C LEU A 130 -11.01 3.34 13.14
N GLN A 131 -10.97 2.03 12.92
CA GLN A 131 -9.71 1.27 12.80
C GLN A 131 -8.83 1.81 11.67
N GLY A 132 -9.42 2.11 10.50
CA GLY A 132 -8.72 2.66 9.35
C GLY A 132 -8.03 3.99 9.65
N ILE A 133 -8.70 4.91 10.36
CA ILE A 133 -8.11 6.18 10.82
C ILE A 133 -6.88 5.91 11.69
N GLY A 134 -7.00 5.04 12.69
CA GLY A 134 -5.88 4.66 13.54
C GLY A 134 -4.75 3.96 12.77
N ALA A 135 -5.10 3.06 11.86
CA ALA A 135 -4.12 2.34 11.03
C ALA A 135 -3.33 3.28 10.10
N GLY A 136 -3.98 4.30 9.51
CA GLY A 136 -3.33 5.31 8.67
C GLY A 136 -2.32 6.13 9.47
N GLY A 137 -2.70 6.57 10.67
CA GLY A 137 -1.80 7.24 11.60
C GLY A 137 -0.61 6.36 12.00
N ASN A 138 -0.87 5.12 12.43
CA ASN A 138 0.19 4.16 12.78
C ASN A 138 1.16 3.95 11.62
N PHE A 139 0.63 3.78 10.40
CA PHE A 139 1.45 3.54 9.23
C PHE A 139 2.40 4.71 8.91
N ALA A 140 1.91 5.95 8.98
CA ALA A 140 2.76 7.14 8.80
C ALA A 140 3.80 7.25 9.93
N LEU A 141 3.34 7.17 11.18
CA LEU A 141 4.16 7.43 12.35
C LEU A 141 5.26 6.39 12.57
N VAL A 142 5.03 5.12 12.20
CA VAL A 142 6.05 4.06 12.27
C VAL A 142 7.26 4.42 11.42
N TYR A 143 7.06 4.75 10.13
CA TYR A 143 8.18 5.09 9.24
C TYR A 143 8.89 6.37 9.67
N ILE A 144 8.15 7.34 10.22
CA ILE A 144 8.71 8.56 10.80
C ILE A 144 9.56 8.24 12.02
N ALA A 145 9.05 7.46 12.97
CA ALA A 145 9.78 7.08 14.18
C ALA A 145 11.03 6.25 13.87
N LEU A 146 10.93 5.29 12.93
CA LEU A 146 12.09 4.51 12.49
C LEU A 146 13.16 5.39 11.85
N ALA A 147 12.77 6.41 11.07
CA ALA A 147 13.71 7.36 10.50
C ALA A 147 14.35 8.27 11.57
N ASP A 148 13.55 8.75 12.53
CA ASP A 148 13.98 9.66 13.59
C ASP A 148 15.02 9.02 14.55
N VAL A 149 14.82 7.74 14.89
CA VAL A 149 15.76 7.05 15.82
C VAL A 149 16.98 6.46 15.11
N SER A 150 17.10 6.64 13.81
CA SER A 150 18.18 6.07 13.00
C SER A 150 19.18 7.13 12.59
N SER A 151 20.48 6.80 12.70
CA SER A 151 21.50 7.62 12.04
C SER A 151 21.32 7.58 10.51
N PRO A 152 21.75 8.62 9.78
CA PRO A 152 21.64 8.66 8.32
C PRO A 152 22.18 7.39 7.65
N GLU A 153 23.28 6.84 8.15
CA GLU A 153 23.94 5.63 7.65
C GLU A 153 23.13 4.35 7.88
N ASN A 154 22.35 4.31 8.98
CA ASN A 154 21.56 3.14 9.36
C ASN A 154 20.07 3.27 9.02
N ARG A 155 19.63 4.42 8.48
CA ARG A 155 18.21 4.69 8.19
C ARG A 155 17.61 3.65 7.23
N GLY A 156 18.32 3.33 6.15
CA GLY A 156 17.88 2.29 5.19
C GLY A 156 17.68 0.93 5.85
N LYS A 157 18.64 0.51 6.70
CA LYS A 157 18.53 -0.76 7.45
C LYS A 157 17.34 -0.78 8.39
N THR A 158 17.10 0.33 9.11
CA THR A 158 16.00 0.40 10.08
C THR A 158 14.65 0.45 9.37
N LEU A 159 14.51 1.20 8.28
CA LEU A 159 13.28 1.27 7.49
C LEU A 159 12.95 -0.06 6.81
N SER A 160 13.96 -0.82 6.39
CA SER A 160 13.74 -2.14 5.77
C SER A 160 13.14 -3.18 6.73
N LEU A 161 13.28 -3.00 8.06
CA LEU A 161 12.62 -3.87 9.04
C LEU A 161 11.10 -3.86 8.92
N ALA A 162 10.52 -2.74 8.46
CA ALA A 162 9.09 -2.66 8.21
C ALA A 162 8.62 -3.70 7.15
N SER A 163 9.46 -4.02 6.16
CA SER A 163 9.13 -5.01 5.14
C SER A 163 9.14 -6.44 5.68
N ILE A 164 9.96 -6.74 6.70
CA ILE A 164 9.92 -8.04 7.40
C ILE A 164 8.56 -8.20 8.09
N ILE A 165 8.08 -7.14 8.74
CA ILE A 165 6.79 -7.15 9.43
C ILE A 165 5.65 -7.43 8.45
N TRP A 166 5.67 -6.81 7.26
CA TRP A 166 4.69 -7.08 6.21
C TRP A 166 4.79 -8.52 5.70
N GLY A 167 6.01 -9.04 5.48
CA GLY A 167 6.22 -10.43 5.09
C GLY A 167 5.70 -11.40 6.15
N LEU A 168 5.98 -11.15 7.43
CA LEU A 168 5.48 -11.97 8.54
C LEU A 168 3.94 -11.93 8.62
N ALA A 169 3.35 -10.75 8.52
CA ALA A 169 1.90 -10.59 8.53
C ALA A 169 1.22 -11.28 7.34
N SER A 170 1.85 -11.31 6.16
CA SER A 170 1.29 -11.98 4.97
C SER A 170 1.21 -13.50 5.10
N VAL A 171 2.10 -14.09 5.89
CA VAL A 171 2.08 -15.53 6.20
C VAL A 171 1.11 -15.83 7.36
N LEU A 172 1.23 -15.05 8.43
CA LEU A 172 0.44 -15.29 9.65
C LEU A 172 -1.03 -14.86 9.50
N GLY A 173 -1.33 -13.82 8.71
CA GLY A 173 -2.69 -13.27 8.60
C GLY A 173 -3.73 -14.30 8.18
N PRO A 174 -3.65 -14.87 6.99
CA PRO A 174 -4.62 -15.87 6.53
C PRO A 174 -4.61 -17.14 7.38
N THR A 175 -3.43 -17.61 7.82
CA THR A 175 -3.29 -18.82 8.65
C THR A 175 -3.94 -18.62 10.01
N PHE A 176 -3.64 -17.50 10.69
CA PHE A 176 -4.21 -17.16 11.98
C PHE A 176 -5.72 -16.89 11.85
N GLY A 177 -6.15 -16.18 10.80
CA GLY A 177 -7.56 -15.94 10.52
C GLY A 177 -8.34 -17.22 10.34
N GLY A 178 -7.85 -18.14 9.51
CA GLY A 178 -8.45 -19.46 9.30
C GLY A 178 -8.53 -20.28 10.60
N PHE A 179 -7.46 -20.28 11.40
CA PHE A 179 -7.45 -20.95 12.70
C PHE A 179 -8.52 -20.38 13.64
N VAL A 180 -8.59 -19.03 13.75
CA VAL A 180 -9.54 -18.37 14.65
C VAL A 180 -10.99 -18.66 14.25
N VAL A 181 -11.34 -18.57 12.96
CA VAL A 181 -12.73 -18.78 12.54
C VAL A 181 -13.14 -20.24 12.58
N THR A 182 -12.19 -21.17 12.55
CA THR A 182 -12.46 -22.61 12.64
C THR A 182 -12.71 -23.06 14.08
N TYR A 183 -11.93 -22.56 15.04
CA TYR A 183 -11.94 -23.04 16.43
C TYR A 183 -12.58 -22.06 17.43
N PHE A 184 -12.73 -20.78 17.05
CA PHE A 184 -13.24 -19.70 17.89
C PHE A 184 -14.26 -18.86 17.12
N SER A 185 -14.84 -17.86 17.78
CA SER A 185 -15.64 -16.85 17.10
C SER A 185 -14.76 -15.90 16.27
N TRP A 186 -15.22 -15.47 15.08
CA TRP A 186 -14.55 -14.47 14.25
C TRP A 186 -14.24 -13.17 15.03
N ARG A 187 -14.98 -12.88 16.08
CA ARG A 187 -14.78 -11.70 16.94
C ARG A 187 -13.39 -11.68 17.57
N TRP A 188 -12.77 -12.83 17.79
CA TRP A 188 -11.41 -12.93 18.33
C TRP A 188 -10.34 -12.33 17.40
N ILE A 189 -10.60 -12.21 16.11
CA ILE A 189 -9.72 -11.51 15.16
C ILE A 189 -9.51 -10.05 15.60
N PHE A 190 -10.54 -9.43 16.16
CA PHE A 190 -10.47 -8.06 16.67
C PHE A 190 -9.94 -8.01 18.10
N TRP A 191 -10.31 -8.98 18.95
CA TRP A 191 -9.86 -9.01 20.34
C TRP A 191 -8.35 -9.24 20.46
N VAL A 192 -7.71 -9.96 19.55
CA VAL A 192 -6.24 -10.18 19.55
C VAL A 192 -5.46 -8.88 19.35
N ASN A 193 -6.06 -7.88 18.70
CA ASN A 193 -5.46 -6.58 18.52
C ASN A 193 -5.24 -5.84 19.84
N ILE A 194 -6.06 -6.12 20.87
CA ILE A 194 -6.00 -5.40 22.13
C ILE A 194 -4.69 -5.65 22.88
N PRO A 195 -4.29 -6.90 23.22
CA PRO A 195 -3.02 -7.12 23.91
C PRO A 195 -1.81 -6.65 23.09
N LEU A 196 -1.80 -6.89 21.78
CA LEU A 196 -0.72 -6.46 20.89
C LEU A 196 -0.61 -4.93 20.83
N GLY A 197 -1.75 -4.25 20.70
CA GLY A 197 -1.79 -2.80 20.62
C GLY A 197 -1.46 -2.14 21.97
N LEU A 198 -1.90 -2.70 23.09
CA LEU A 198 -1.52 -2.22 24.42
C LEU A 198 0.00 -2.35 24.65
N PHE A 199 0.60 -3.46 24.23
CA PHE A 199 2.05 -3.62 24.29
C PHE A 199 2.79 -2.55 23.48
N SER A 200 2.35 -2.30 22.23
CA SER A 200 2.90 -1.23 21.39
C SER A 200 2.69 0.14 22.02
N LEU A 201 1.47 0.44 22.50
CA LEU A 201 1.12 1.71 23.13
C LEU A 201 1.99 2.00 24.36
N LEU A 202 2.16 1.02 25.23
CA LEU A 202 3.01 1.14 26.42
C LEU A 202 4.47 1.36 26.02
N GLY A 203 4.99 0.61 25.03
CA GLY A 203 6.34 0.78 24.54
C GLY A 203 6.58 2.19 23.97
N ILE A 204 5.66 2.70 23.16
CA ILE A 204 5.71 4.07 22.64
C ILE A 204 5.58 5.10 23.77
N ALA A 205 4.63 4.90 24.68
CA ALA A 205 4.39 5.81 25.78
C ALA A 205 5.57 5.93 26.73
N LEU A 206 6.32 4.86 26.95
CA LEU A 206 7.45 4.85 27.90
C LEU A 206 8.77 5.26 27.23
N TYR A 207 9.01 4.82 25.99
CA TYR A 207 10.35 4.89 25.40
C TYR A 207 10.51 5.90 24.26
N LEU A 208 9.42 6.26 23.50
CA LEU A 208 9.56 7.17 22.37
C LEU A 208 10.00 8.56 22.81
N VAL A 209 11.11 9.02 22.22
CA VAL A 209 11.71 10.33 22.47
C VAL A 209 11.45 11.25 21.27
N GLU A 210 11.13 12.50 21.56
CA GLU A 210 11.03 13.52 20.51
C GLU A 210 12.43 13.95 20.07
N VAL A 211 12.77 13.66 18.84
CA VAL A 211 14.10 13.94 18.29
C VAL A 211 14.07 15.24 17.47
N ARG A 212 12.95 15.53 16.82
CA ARG A 212 12.79 16.70 15.94
C ARG A 212 12.23 17.90 16.68
N ALA A 213 12.75 19.09 16.35
CA ALA A 213 12.07 20.34 16.72
C ALA A 213 10.72 20.44 16.01
N LYS A 214 9.70 20.88 16.72
CA LYS A 214 8.36 21.07 16.18
C LYS A 214 8.12 22.52 15.83
N LYS A 215 7.27 22.78 14.82
CA LYS A 215 6.88 24.14 14.44
C LYS A 215 6.08 24.79 15.59
N LYS A 216 6.51 25.96 16.05
CA LYS A 216 5.95 26.58 17.28
C LYS A 216 4.56 27.21 17.07
N GLU A 217 4.23 27.65 15.85
CA GLU A 217 3.00 28.41 15.55
C GLU A 217 2.25 27.78 14.36
N ALA A 218 2.13 26.45 14.39
CA ALA A 218 1.50 25.75 13.30
C ALA A 218 -0.03 25.73 13.47
N ALA A 219 -0.77 26.34 12.54
CA ALA A 219 -2.21 26.22 12.41
C ALA A 219 -2.57 25.04 11.50
N ILE A 220 -3.60 24.28 11.87
CA ILE A 220 -4.10 23.19 11.04
C ILE A 220 -4.92 23.79 9.89
N ASP A 221 -4.58 23.46 8.65
CA ASP A 221 -5.39 23.79 7.48
C ASP A 221 -6.59 22.82 7.37
N TYR A 222 -7.68 23.14 8.07
CA TYR A 222 -8.90 22.32 8.05
C TYR A 222 -9.53 22.21 6.65
N LEU A 223 -9.45 23.29 5.83
CA LEU A 223 -9.98 23.27 4.47
C LEU A 223 -9.13 22.41 3.55
N GLY A 224 -7.80 22.46 3.67
CA GLY A 224 -6.89 21.55 3.00
C GLY A 224 -7.14 20.10 3.40
N VAL A 225 -7.29 19.79 4.72
CA VAL A 225 -7.65 18.46 5.18
C VAL A 225 -8.95 17.99 4.54
N LEU A 226 -10.00 18.81 4.55
CA LEU A 226 -11.32 18.44 4.03
C LEU A 226 -11.27 18.18 2.52
N THR A 227 -10.70 19.08 1.75
CA THR A 227 -10.66 18.99 0.29
C THR A 227 -9.74 17.84 -0.18
N LEU A 228 -8.59 17.65 0.46
CA LEU A 228 -7.71 16.51 0.21
C LEU A 228 -8.43 15.19 0.52
N SER A 229 -9.07 15.10 1.69
CA SER A 229 -9.80 13.91 2.12
C SER A 229 -10.93 13.57 1.16
N THR A 230 -11.72 14.55 0.75
CA THR A 230 -12.82 14.35 -0.20
C THR A 230 -12.30 13.92 -1.57
N SER A 231 -11.21 14.52 -2.05
CA SER A 231 -10.58 14.13 -3.31
C SER A 231 -10.06 12.68 -3.26
N ILE A 232 -9.36 12.30 -2.20
CA ILE A 232 -8.84 10.93 -2.01
C ILE A 232 -10.01 9.94 -1.92
N LEU A 233 -11.01 10.22 -1.08
CA LEU A 233 -12.18 9.35 -0.92
C LEU A 233 -12.90 9.16 -2.26
N GLY A 234 -13.20 10.25 -2.97
CA GLY A 234 -13.85 10.20 -4.27
C GLY A 234 -13.06 9.38 -5.27
N LEU A 235 -11.76 9.68 -5.42
CA LEU A 235 -10.89 9.00 -6.37
C LEU A 235 -10.77 7.49 -6.07
N LEU A 236 -10.49 7.12 -4.82
CA LEU A 236 -10.36 5.72 -4.44
C LEU A 236 -11.69 4.97 -4.59
N THR A 237 -12.82 5.60 -4.25
CA THR A 237 -14.15 5.01 -4.42
C THR A 237 -14.48 4.77 -5.89
N VAL A 238 -14.12 5.70 -6.79
CA VAL A 238 -14.23 5.49 -8.25
C VAL A 238 -13.50 4.21 -8.65
N PHE A 239 -12.22 4.06 -8.32
CA PHE A 239 -11.43 2.88 -8.69
C PHE A 239 -11.86 1.59 -7.98
N MET A 240 -12.60 1.67 -6.88
CA MET A 240 -13.14 0.49 -6.19
C MET A 240 -14.47 0.02 -6.78
N LEU A 241 -15.30 0.93 -7.29
CA LEU A 241 -16.65 0.63 -7.75
C LEU A 241 -16.74 0.52 -9.28
N ALA A 242 -15.95 1.32 -10.03
CA ALA A 242 -16.00 1.33 -11.49
C ALA A 242 -15.52 0.00 -12.10
N GLY A 243 -16.28 -0.51 -13.04
CA GLY A 243 -16.04 -1.79 -13.71
C GLY A 243 -16.35 -3.03 -12.84
N ARG A 244 -16.93 -2.83 -11.64
CA ARG A 244 -17.37 -3.91 -10.73
C ARG A 244 -18.84 -3.79 -10.37
N SER A 245 -19.22 -2.71 -9.67
CA SER A 245 -20.57 -2.45 -9.22
C SER A 245 -21.32 -1.48 -10.13
N TYR A 246 -20.59 -0.64 -10.86
CA TYR A 246 -21.09 0.37 -11.78
C TYR A 246 -20.20 0.43 -13.03
N ASP A 247 -20.80 0.72 -14.19
CA ASP A 247 -20.03 0.97 -15.39
C ASP A 247 -19.18 2.24 -15.28
N TRP A 248 -18.03 2.27 -15.96
CA TRP A 248 -17.11 3.42 -15.93
C TRP A 248 -17.76 4.75 -16.35
N LEU A 249 -18.77 4.70 -17.21
CA LEU A 249 -19.50 5.87 -17.71
C LEU A 249 -20.86 6.06 -17.02
N SER A 250 -21.15 5.34 -15.93
CA SER A 250 -22.38 5.54 -15.17
C SER A 250 -22.43 6.91 -14.49
N PRO A 251 -23.63 7.49 -14.31
CA PRO A 251 -23.79 8.79 -13.64
C PRO A 251 -23.15 8.83 -12.25
N GLU A 252 -23.16 7.73 -11.51
CA GLU A 252 -22.58 7.57 -10.18
C GLU A 252 -21.07 7.72 -10.22
N ILE A 253 -20.40 7.02 -11.15
CA ILE A 253 -18.93 7.08 -11.31
C ILE A 253 -18.50 8.44 -11.86
N LEU A 254 -19.24 8.99 -12.82
CA LEU A 254 -18.96 10.33 -13.34
C LEU A 254 -19.16 11.40 -12.26
N GLY A 255 -20.23 11.32 -11.46
CA GLY A 255 -20.48 12.22 -10.35
C GLY A 255 -19.37 12.17 -9.29
N LEU A 256 -18.95 10.98 -8.86
CA LEU A 256 -17.84 10.77 -7.94
C LEU A 256 -16.52 11.30 -8.52
N SER A 257 -16.27 11.09 -9.82
CA SER A 257 -15.08 11.59 -10.51
C SER A 257 -15.04 13.12 -10.53
N VAL A 258 -16.17 13.76 -10.82
CA VAL A 258 -16.29 15.23 -10.78
C VAL A 258 -16.02 15.75 -9.37
N VAL A 259 -16.61 15.15 -8.33
CA VAL A 259 -16.36 15.53 -6.94
C VAL A 259 -14.90 15.35 -6.58
N ALA A 260 -14.27 14.24 -6.94
CA ALA A 260 -12.86 13.96 -6.67
C ALA A 260 -11.94 14.99 -7.33
N ILE A 261 -12.17 15.29 -8.61
CA ILE A 261 -11.36 16.25 -9.39
C ILE A 261 -11.59 17.67 -8.88
N ALA A 262 -12.84 18.09 -8.68
CA ALA A 262 -13.15 19.43 -8.18
C ALA A 262 -12.55 19.68 -6.79
N SER A 263 -12.65 18.69 -5.89
CA SER A 263 -12.03 18.76 -4.56
C SER A 263 -10.50 18.79 -4.63
N GLY A 264 -9.88 18.05 -5.56
CA GLY A 264 -8.45 18.07 -5.80
C GLY A 264 -7.96 19.41 -6.34
N LEU A 265 -8.71 20.02 -7.26
CA LEU A 265 -8.44 21.39 -7.75
C LEU A 265 -8.61 22.41 -6.62
N ALA A 266 -9.69 22.33 -5.85
CA ALA A 266 -9.91 23.18 -4.69
C ALA A 266 -8.74 23.06 -3.68
N PHE A 267 -8.30 21.84 -3.39
CA PHE A 267 -7.13 21.57 -2.56
C PHE A 267 -5.89 22.29 -3.09
N TYR A 268 -5.58 22.17 -4.38
CA TYR A 268 -4.43 22.83 -4.99
C TYR A 268 -4.47 24.35 -4.81
N PHE A 269 -5.63 25.00 -5.02
CA PHE A 269 -5.77 26.45 -4.84
C PHE A 269 -5.71 26.89 -3.38
N ILE A 270 -6.26 26.09 -2.45
CA ILE A 270 -6.20 26.34 -1.01
C ILE A 270 -4.76 26.24 -0.53
N GLU A 271 -4.05 25.16 -0.87
CA GLU A 271 -2.67 24.92 -0.45
C GLU A 271 -1.68 25.96 -0.95
N ASN A 272 -1.91 26.52 -2.16
CA ASN A 272 -1.08 27.64 -2.65
C ASN A 272 -1.24 28.94 -1.85
N LYS A 273 -2.34 29.10 -1.09
CA LYS A 273 -2.64 30.27 -0.26
C LYS A 273 -2.50 29.99 1.24
N ALA A 274 -2.45 28.73 1.63
CA ALA A 274 -2.38 28.33 3.03
C ALA A 274 -1.06 28.79 3.67
N HIS A 275 -1.15 29.30 4.89
CA HIS A 275 0.04 29.73 5.66
C HIS A 275 0.88 28.52 6.09
N GLU A 276 0.25 27.39 6.42
CA GLU A 276 0.86 26.11 6.79
C GLU A 276 0.23 24.97 5.97
N PRO A 277 0.61 24.83 4.68
CA PRO A 277 0.01 23.83 3.80
C PRO A 277 0.24 22.40 4.30
N ILE A 278 -0.73 21.51 4.06
CA ILE A 278 -0.61 20.07 4.37
C ILE A 278 0.43 19.44 3.43
N LEU A 279 0.30 19.75 2.14
CA LEU A 279 1.20 19.26 1.10
C LEU A 279 1.49 20.40 0.14
N SER A 280 2.55 21.17 0.41
CA SER A 280 2.91 22.30 -0.43
C SER A 280 3.11 21.87 -1.90
N PRO A 281 2.41 22.51 -2.86
CA PRO A 281 2.68 22.30 -4.28
C PRO A 281 4.14 22.58 -4.66
N GLY A 282 4.84 23.40 -3.87
CA GLY A 282 6.26 23.67 -4.02
C GLY A 282 7.15 22.44 -3.88
N PHE A 283 6.76 21.44 -3.08
CA PHE A 283 7.50 20.19 -2.91
C PHE A 283 7.62 19.40 -4.22
N PHE A 284 6.60 19.47 -5.07
CA PHE A 284 6.61 18.81 -6.38
C PHE A 284 7.57 19.45 -7.40
N LYS A 285 8.12 20.63 -7.10
CA LYS A 285 9.20 21.23 -7.91
C LYS A 285 10.54 20.58 -7.64
N ASP A 286 10.70 19.96 -6.46
CA ASP A 286 11.89 19.14 -6.20
C ASP A 286 11.83 17.84 -7.01
N ARG A 287 12.91 17.59 -7.76
CA ARG A 287 13.00 16.45 -8.67
C ARG A 287 12.99 15.12 -7.92
N GLY A 288 13.65 15.05 -6.76
CA GLY A 288 13.71 13.84 -5.96
C GLY A 288 12.36 13.49 -5.35
N PHE A 289 11.66 14.50 -4.85
CA PHE A 289 10.31 14.35 -4.30
C PHE A 289 9.32 13.86 -5.37
N SER A 290 9.25 14.51 -6.52
CA SER A 290 8.28 14.18 -7.58
C SER A 290 8.56 12.85 -8.24
N THR A 291 9.81 12.62 -8.69
CA THR A 291 10.17 11.36 -9.37
C THR A 291 10.20 10.18 -8.41
N GLY A 292 10.57 10.39 -7.13
CA GLY A 292 10.55 9.35 -6.10
C GLY A 292 9.13 8.89 -5.76
N ASN A 293 8.19 9.82 -5.56
CA ASN A 293 6.78 9.52 -5.33
C ASN A 293 6.13 8.89 -6.57
N GLY A 294 6.43 9.39 -7.78
CA GLY A 294 5.93 8.81 -9.03
C GLY A 294 6.42 7.39 -9.28
N ALA A 295 7.71 7.11 -9.06
CA ALA A 295 8.26 5.77 -9.19
C ALA A 295 7.64 4.80 -8.16
N ALA A 296 7.44 5.26 -6.92
CA ALA A 296 6.77 4.49 -5.88
C ALA A 296 5.29 4.19 -6.21
N PHE A 297 4.58 5.14 -6.82
CA PHE A 297 3.22 4.97 -7.32
C PHE A 297 3.17 3.88 -8.39
N LEU A 298 4.00 3.99 -9.44
CA LEU A 298 4.01 3.05 -10.57
C LEU A 298 4.47 1.64 -10.17
N ALA A 299 5.47 1.53 -9.31
CA ALA A 299 5.90 0.24 -8.77
C ALA A 299 4.78 -0.43 -7.95
N SER A 300 4.06 0.35 -7.13
CA SER A 300 2.93 -0.15 -6.36
C SER A 300 1.74 -0.49 -7.26
N PHE A 301 1.46 0.31 -8.28
CA PHE A 301 0.48 0.00 -9.32
C PHE A 301 0.75 -1.40 -9.91
N ALA A 302 1.97 -1.64 -10.39
CA ALA A 302 2.34 -2.92 -11.00
C ALA A 302 2.21 -4.09 -10.02
N ILE A 303 2.81 -3.96 -8.81
CA ILE A 303 2.89 -5.08 -7.87
C ILE A 303 1.54 -5.46 -7.26
N PHE A 304 0.68 -4.47 -6.94
CA PHE A 304 -0.63 -4.76 -6.36
C PHE A 304 -1.62 -5.28 -7.41
N SER A 305 -1.49 -4.87 -8.68
CA SER A 305 -2.22 -5.50 -9.79
C SER A 305 -1.85 -6.98 -9.91
N GLN A 306 -0.57 -7.32 -9.86
CA GLN A 306 -0.12 -8.71 -9.86
C GLN A 306 -0.61 -9.47 -8.62
N PHE A 307 -0.58 -8.84 -7.46
CA PHE A 307 -1.06 -9.44 -6.22
C PHE A 307 -2.56 -9.79 -6.29
N ALA A 308 -3.35 -8.95 -6.96
CA ALA A 308 -4.79 -9.13 -7.10
C ALA A 308 -5.17 -10.18 -8.16
N TYR A 309 -4.48 -10.21 -9.30
CA TYR A 309 -4.92 -10.98 -10.46
C TYR A 309 -4.08 -12.23 -10.79
N SER A 310 -2.85 -12.36 -10.25
CA SER A 310 -2.10 -13.61 -10.37
C SER A 310 -2.80 -14.81 -9.72
N PRO A 311 -3.51 -14.68 -8.58
CA PRO A 311 -4.32 -15.77 -8.04
C PRO A 311 -5.36 -16.30 -9.02
N LEU A 312 -6.07 -15.40 -9.72
CA LEU A 312 -7.06 -15.76 -10.73
C LEU A 312 -6.42 -16.56 -11.89
N PHE A 313 -5.24 -16.14 -12.36
CA PHE A 313 -4.51 -16.87 -13.38
C PHE A 313 -4.08 -18.26 -12.89
N ILE A 314 -3.50 -18.34 -11.70
CA ILE A 314 -2.97 -19.61 -11.14
C ILE A 314 -4.10 -20.62 -10.91
N GLN A 315 -5.23 -20.18 -10.38
CA GLN A 315 -6.37 -21.07 -10.13
C GLN A 315 -7.19 -21.29 -11.40
N GLY A 316 -7.59 -20.20 -12.08
CA GLY A 316 -8.53 -20.27 -13.19
C GLY A 316 -7.91 -20.74 -14.50
N ALA A 317 -6.67 -20.34 -14.84
CA ALA A 317 -6.01 -20.74 -16.08
C ALA A 317 -5.13 -21.99 -15.94
N LEU A 318 -4.41 -22.12 -14.81
CA LEU A 318 -3.52 -23.28 -14.59
C LEU A 318 -4.22 -24.42 -13.83
N GLY A 319 -5.45 -24.24 -13.35
CA GLY A 319 -6.21 -25.25 -12.60
C GLY A 319 -5.54 -25.66 -11.28
N LYS A 320 -4.76 -24.76 -10.65
CA LYS A 320 -4.03 -25.08 -9.43
C LYS A 320 -4.89 -24.88 -8.18
N SER A 321 -4.64 -25.69 -7.16
CA SER A 321 -5.37 -25.58 -5.89
C SER A 321 -5.07 -24.26 -5.17
N PRO A 322 -5.97 -23.81 -4.27
CA PRO A 322 -5.73 -22.61 -3.44
C PRO A 322 -4.43 -22.68 -2.63
N LEU A 323 -4.04 -23.87 -2.17
CA LEU A 323 -2.77 -24.07 -1.46
C LEU A 323 -1.55 -23.81 -2.37
N GLN A 324 -1.57 -24.36 -3.58
CA GLN A 324 -0.49 -24.16 -4.56
C GLN A 324 -0.39 -22.68 -4.99
N MET A 325 -1.53 -22.01 -5.16
CA MET A 325 -1.59 -20.56 -5.42
C MET A 325 -0.98 -19.79 -4.24
N GLY A 326 -1.35 -20.11 -3.02
CA GLY A 326 -0.79 -19.48 -1.82
C GLY A 326 0.73 -19.61 -1.75
N PHE A 327 1.30 -20.77 -2.05
CA PHE A 327 2.75 -20.97 -2.13
C PHE A 327 3.41 -20.09 -3.21
N ALA A 328 2.80 -19.96 -4.38
CA ALA A 328 3.32 -19.08 -5.41
C ALA A 328 3.31 -17.60 -4.96
N MET A 329 2.24 -17.16 -4.33
CA MET A 329 2.11 -15.79 -3.82
C MET A 329 3.05 -15.47 -2.66
N LEU A 330 3.45 -16.47 -1.86
CA LEU A 330 4.46 -16.28 -0.81
C LEU A 330 5.80 -15.79 -1.38
N SER A 331 6.19 -16.23 -2.59
CA SER A 331 7.45 -15.80 -3.21
C SER A 331 7.49 -14.29 -3.45
N LEU A 332 6.36 -13.68 -3.80
CA LEU A 332 6.24 -12.23 -3.97
C LEU A 332 6.51 -11.49 -2.64
N SER A 333 5.88 -11.94 -1.55
CA SER A 333 6.01 -11.30 -0.23
C SER A 333 7.41 -11.50 0.36
N LEU A 334 7.96 -12.71 0.24
CA LEU A 334 9.32 -13.02 0.68
C LEU A 334 10.36 -12.28 -0.16
N GLY A 335 10.18 -12.23 -1.49
CA GLY A 335 11.01 -11.45 -2.39
C GLY A 335 11.01 -9.97 -2.03
N TRP A 336 9.83 -9.39 -1.74
CA TRP A 336 9.73 -8.00 -1.30
C TRP A 336 10.50 -7.75 -0.01
N SER A 337 10.31 -8.58 0.99
CA SER A 337 11.02 -8.45 2.27
C SER A 337 12.53 -8.60 2.10
N ALA A 338 12.97 -9.60 1.33
CA ALA A 338 14.40 -9.83 1.04
C ALA A 338 15.00 -8.67 0.24
N GLY A 339 14.32 -8.17 -0.80
CA GLY A 339 14.75 -7.02 -1.59
C GLY A 339 14.87 -5.75 -0.77
N ALA A 340 13.88 -5.47 0.10
CA ALA A 340 13.92 -4.30 0.99
C ALA A 340 15.08 -4.38 1.98
N LEU A 341 15.31 -5.56 2.59
CA LEU A 341 16.45 -5.78 3.49
C LEU A 341 17.78 -5.62 2.78
N ALA A 342 17.93 -6.24 1.61
CA ALA A 342 19.16 -6.13 0.81
C ALA A 342 19.40 -4.66 0.44
N CYS A 343 18.41 -3.96 -0.07
CA CYS A 343 18.50 -2.53 -0.38
C CYS A 343 18.95 -1.71 0.84
N GLY A 344 18.28 -1.91 1.99
CA GLY A 344 18.61 -1.19 3.22
C GLY A 344 20.04 -1.42 3.73
N GLN A 345 20.63 -2.58 3.45
CA GLN A 345 22.02 -2.90 3.85
C GLN A 345 23.06 -2.30 2.91
N ILE A 346 22.79 -2.28 1.58
CA ILE A 346 23.79 -1.91 0.57
C ILE A 346 23.61 -0.48 0.04
N VAL A 347 22.54 0.23 0.43
CA VAL A 347 22.19 1.56 -0.12
C VAL A 347 23.30 2.59 0.10
N ASN A 348 24.04 2.51 1.21
CA ASN A 348 25.15 3.42 1.49
C ASN A 348 26.37 3.16 0.60
N ARG A 349 26.54 1.91 0.12
CA ARG A 349 27.67 1.53 -0.73
C ARG A 349 27.42 1.86 -2.20
N PHE A 350 26.22 1.57 -2.71
CA PHE A 350 25.90 1.69 -4.12
C PHE A 350 25.11 2.97 -4.45
N GLY A 351 24.56 3.65 -3.43
CA GLY A 351 23.71 4.82 -3.59
C GLY A 351 22.25 4.48 -3.87
N LYS A 352 21.36 5.45 -3.66
CA LYS A 352 19.90 5.25 -3.71
C LYS A 352 19.39 5.09 -5.14
N LYS A 353 19.86 5.94 -6.08
CA LYS A 353 19.42 5.93 -7.48
C LYS A 353 19.75 4.62 -8.22
N PRO A 354 20.99 4.07 -8.19
CA PRO A 354 21.28 2.79 -8.85
C PRO A 354 20.42 1.64 -8.33
N LEU A 355 20.13 1.63 -7.02
CA LEU A 355 19.30 0.60 -6.42
C LEU A 355 17.81 0.74 -6.78
N ALA A 356 17.30 1.97 -6.92
CA ALA A 356 15.97 2.21 -7.46
C ALA A 356 15.84 1.73 -8.91
N ILE A 357 16.85 2.00 -9.75
CA ILE A 357 16.92 1.52 -11.14
C ILE A 357 16.97 -0.02 -11.17
N PHE A 358 17.81 -0.64 -10.36
CA PHE A 358 17.88 -2.10 -10.26
C PHE A 358 16.52 -2.71 -9.89
N GLY A 359 15.85 -2.15 -8.89
CA GLY A 359 14.51 -2.61 -8.51
C GLY A 359 13.48 -2.44 -9.62
N ALA A 360 13.49 -1.29 -10.33
CA ALA A 360 12.61 -1.05 -11.47
C ALA A 360 12.90 -1.98 -12.66
N LEU A 361 14.18 -2.34 -12.89
CA LEU A 361 14.56 -3.36 -13.88
C LEU A 361 14.01 -4.73 -13.51
N CYS A 362 14.11 -5.15 -12.24
CA CYS A 362 13.51 -6.41 -11.79
C CYS A 362 11.98 -6.43 -12.02
N LEU A 363 11.29 -5.31 -11.74
CA LEU A 363 9.85 -5.18 -12.04
C LEU A 363 9.60 -5.29 -13.55
N GLY A 364 10.37 -4.61 -14.39
CA GLY A 364 10.23 -4.64 -15.84
C GLY A 364 10.49 -6.03 -16.42
N VAL A 365 11.58 -6.69 -16.02
CA VAL A 365 11.93 -8.04 -16.48
C VAL A 365 10.88 -9.06 -16.01
N GLY A 366 10.48 -9.02 -14.74
CA GLY A 366 9.44 -9.91 -14.23
C GLY A 366 8.11 -9.73 -14.96
N SER A 367 7.67 -8.48 -15.18
CA SER A 367 6.44 -8.20 -15.95
C SER A 367 6.55 -8.62 -17.41
N ALA A 368 7.72 -8.44 -18.06
CA ALA A 368 7.93 -8.88 -19.43
C ALA A 368 7.86 -10.42 -19.58
N ILE A 369 8.42 -11.16 -18.63
CA ILE A 369 8.30 -12.62 -18.60
C ILE A 369 6.84 -13.03 -18.40
N MET A 370 6.07 -12.35 -17.50
CA MET A 370 4.67 -12.71 -17.28
C MET A 370 3.78 -12.53 -18.52
N VAL A 371 4.11 -11.60 -19.41
CA VAL A 371 3.40 -11.45 -20.71
C VAL A 371 3.50 -12.72 -21.57
N THR A 372 4.52 -13.54 -21.42
CA THR A 372 4.68 -14.81 -22.15
C THR A 372 3.94 -15.99 -21.50
N PHE A 373 3.28 -15.79 -20.35
CA PHE A 373 2.61 -16.86 -19.62
C PHE A 373 1.32 -17.30 -20.34
N SER A 374 1.08 -18.61 -20.30
CA SER A 374 -0.05 -19.29 -20.93
C SER A 374 -0.57 -20.40 -20.03
N THR A 375 -1.60 -21.13 -20.45
CA THR A 375 -2.16 -22.28 -19.73
C THR A 375 -1.15 -23.42 -19.53
N SER A 376 -0.07 -23.47 -20.29
CA SER A 376 1.03 -24.43 -20.17
C SER A 376 2.15 -23.99 -19.22
N THR A 377 2.08 -22.80 -18.66
CA THR A 377 3.13 -22.26 -17.77
C THR A 377 3.21 -23.06 -16.46
N SER A 378 4.43 -23.42 -16.08
CA SER A 378 4.65 -24.16 -14.83
C SER A 378 4.45 -23.26 -13.59
N LEU A 379 3.96 -23.85 -12.50
CA LEU A 379 3.83 -23.13 -11.22
C LEU A 379 5.20 -22.63 -10.71
N THR A 380 6.28 -23.38 -10.99
CA THR A 380 7.65 -23.01 -10.63
C THR A 380 8.07 -21.71 -11.34
N ALA A 381 7.71 -21.54 -12.63
CA ALA A 381 7.98 -20.28 -13.36
C ALA A 381 7.25 -19.11 -12.68
N PHE A 382 5.99 -19.29 -12.30
CA PHE A 382 5.25 -18.29 -11.53
C PHE A 382 5.94 -17.93 -10.22
N PHE A 383 6.34 -18.93 -9.44
CA PHE A 383 7.04 -18.74 -8.17
C PHE A 383 8.32 -17.90 -8.34
N VAL A 384 9.15 -18.24 -9.32
CA VAL A 384 10.41 -17.52 -9.58
C VAL A 384 10.14 -16.07 -10.02
N VAL A 385 9.21 -15.87 -10.96
CA VAL A 385 8.93 -14.53 -11.51
C VAL A 385 8.27 -13.63 -10.46
N LEU A 386 7.33 -14.13 -9.67
CA LEU A 386 6.76 -13.38 -8.55
C LEU A 386 7.82 -13.01 -7.51
N GLY A 387 8.79 -13.89 -7.26
CA GLY A 387 9.94 -13.59 -6.39
C GLY A 387 10.80 -12.44 -6.94
N ILE A 388 11.08 -12.43 -8.25
CA ILE A 388 11.80 -11.33 -8.93
C ILE A 388 11.04 -10.01 -8.80
N LEU A 389 9.72 -10.02 -9.05
CA LEU A 389 8.87 -8.84 -8.88
C LEU A 389 8.88 -8.33 -7.45
N GLY A 390 8.80 -9.24 -6.48
CA GLY A 390 8.90 -8.92 -5.06
C GLY A 390 10.23 -8.23 -4.72
N ILE A 391 11.36 -8.81 -5.13
CA ILE A 391 12.69 -8.21 -4.95
C ILE A 391 12.71 -6.80 -5.55
N GLY A 392 12.24 -6.64 -6.79
CA GLY A 392 12.15 -5.34 -7.45
C GLY A 392 11.40 -4.31 -6.62
N MET A 393 10.21 -4.68 -6.12
CA MET A 393 9.41 -3.80 -5.27
C MET A 393 10.12 -3.45 -3.96
N GLY A 394 10.84 -4.40 -3.36
CA GLY A 394 11.64 -4.16 -2.15
C GLY A 394 12.69 -3.07 -2.35
N PHE A 395 13.45 -3.16 -3.44
CA PHE A 395 14.45 -2.17 -3.80
C PHE A 395 13.85 -0.80 -4.11
N VAL A 396 12.82 -0.73 -4.96
CA VAL A 396 12.17 0.55 -5.30
C VAL A 396 11.62 1.20 -4.04
N SER A 397 10.91 0.47 -3.19
CA SER A 397 10.21 1.05 -2.03
C SER A 397 11.16 1.70 -1.02
N ILE A 398 12.31 1.09 -0.73
CA ILE A 398 13.27 1.65 0.23
C ILE A 398 14.10 2.77 -0.42
N ALA A 399 14.59 2.57 -1.64
CA ALA A 399 15.43 3.55 -2.31
C ALA A 399 14.67 4.86 -2.57
N THR A 400 13.43 4.78 -3.07
CA THR A 400 12.60 5.98 -3.33
C THR A 400 12.14 6.66 -2.04
N LEU A 401 11.81 5.90 -0.98
CA LEU A 401 11.50 6.48 0.33
C LEU A 401 12.66 7.33 0.86
N LEU A 402 13.88 6.80 0.80
CA LEU A 402 15.07 7.54 1.25
C LEU A 402 15.33 8.77 0.39
N ILE A 403 15.09 8.73 -0.93
CA ILE A 403 15.24 9.90 -1.81
C ILE A 403 14.20 10.96 -1.47
N VAL A 404 12.93 10.58 -1.32
CA VAL A 404 11.84 11.50 -0.97
C VAL A 404 12.08 12.14 0.39
N GLN A 405 12.55 11.38 1.38
CA GLN A 405 12.90 11.92 2.69
C GLN A 405 14.07 12.91 2.65
N ASP A 406 15.06 12.69 1.77
CA ASP A 406 16.22 13.58 1.63
C ASP A 406 15.93 14.81 0.75
N SER A 407 14.82 14.81 0.01
CA SER A 407 14.43 15.91 -0.88
C SER A 407 13.85 17.09 -0.12
N LEU A 408 13.39 16.89 1.10
CA LEU A 408 12.82 17.93 1.96
C LEU A 408 13.68 18.11 3.22
N ASP A 409 13.46 19.25 3.89
CA ASP A 409 14.11 19.53 5.16
C ASP A 409 13.64 18.56 6.25
N MET A 410 14.48 18.39 7.29
CA MET A 410 14.15 17.53 8.44
C MET A 410 12.86 17.98 9.17
N ALA A 411 12.49 19.24 9.05
CA ALA A 411 11.23 19.77 9.59
C ALA A 411 9.99 19.20 8.86
N ASP A 412 10.13 18.83 7.59
CA ASP A 412 9.07 18.31 6.73
C ASP A 412 9.19 16.79 6.47
N LEU A 413 10.01 16.08 7.27
CA LEU A 413 10.22 14.63 7.14
C LEU A 413 8.92 13.84 7.27
N GLY A 414 7.98 14.31 8.09
CA GLY A 414 6.68 13.68 8.29
C GLY A 414 5.88 13.65 7.00
N ILE A 415 5.73 14.82 6.36
CA ILE A 415 4.99 14.91 5.11
C ILE A 415 5.71 14.21 3.95
N ALA A 416 7.05 14.26 3.89
CA ALA A 416 7.84 13.53 2.90
C ALA A 416 7.55 12.02 2.99
N THR A 417 7.62 11.47 4.22
CA THR A 417 7.37 10.05 4.49
C THR A 417 5.92 9.67 4.17
N ALA A 418 4.97 10.47 4.63
CA ALA A 418 3.54 10.21 4.42
C ALA A 418 3.16 10.31 2.94
N SER A 419 3.69 11.29 2.19
CA SER A 419 3.47 11.42 0.75
C SER A 419 3.97 10.19 -0.02
N HIS A 420 5.14 9.66 0.34
CA HIS A 420 5.65 8.44 -0.27
C HIS A 420 4.75 7.23 0.01
N GLN A 421 4.32 7.03 1.25
CA GLN A 421 3.43 5.93 1.61
C GLN A 421 2.03 6.10 0.99
N PHE A 422 1.54 7.34 0.89
CA PHE A 422 0.30 7.66 0.21
C PHE A 422 0.39 7.36 -1.30
N SER A 423 1.47 7.78 -1.98
CA SER A 423 1.71 7.48 -3.40
C SER A 423 1.70 5.97 -3.66
N ARG A 424 2.28 5.17 -2.78
CA ARG A 424 2.23 3.71 -2.86
C ARG A 424 0.82 3.16 -2.68
N THR A 425 0.08 3.66 -1.70
CA THR A 425 -1.31 3.22 -1.45
C THR A 425 -2.20 3.56 -2.63
N LEU A 426 -2.10 4.80 -3.12
CA LEU A 426 -2.84 5.28 -4.28
C LEU A 426 -2.50 4.46 -5.53
N GLY A 427 -1.20 4.27 -5.80
CA GLY A 427 -0.74 3.46 -6.94
C GLY A 427 -1.30 2.05 -6.92
N GLY A 428 -1.26 1.39 -5.75
CA GLY A 428 -1.83 0.05 -5.58
C GLY A 428 -3.34 0.01 -5.82
N THR A 429 -4.10 0.95 -5.25
CA THR A 429 -5.56 1.00 -5.43
C THR A 429 -5.95 1.28 -6.88
N VAL A 430 -5.30 2.26 -7.51
CA VAL A 430 -5.53 2.59 -8.93
C VAL A 430 -5.15 1.41 -9.82
N GLY A 431 -4.02 0.74 -9.53
CA GLY A 431 -3.56 -0.43 -10.27
C GLY A 431 -4.56 -1.58 -10.24
N VAL A 432 -5.05 -1.93 -9.05
CA VAL A 432 -6.07 -2.98 -8.90
C VAL A 432 -7.38 -2.59 -9.58
N GLY A 433 -7.83 -1.35 -9.44
CA GLY A 433 -9.08 -0.87 -10.03
C GLY A 433 -9.04 -0.84 -11.56
N VAL A 434 -7.99 -0.23 -12.13
CA VAL A 434 -7.79 -0.19 -13.61
C VAL A 434 -7.67 -1.60 -14.17
N SER A 435 -6.82 -2.43 -13.58
CA SER A 435 -6.65 -3.83 -13.99
C SER A 435 -7.97 -4.59 -13.91
N GLY A 436 -8.77 -4.36 -12.86
CA GLY A 436 -10.06 -5.00 -12.66
C GLY A 436 -11.06 -4.68 -13.77
N GLY A 437 -11.18 -3.43 -14.15
CA GLY A 437 -12.07 -3.02 -15.25
C GLY A 437 -11.71 -3.72 -16.57
N PHE A 438 -10.41 -3.77 -16.90
CA PHE A 438 -9.97 -4.46 -18.12
C PHE A 438 -10.16 -5.97 -18.05
N VAL A 439 -9.89 -6.61 -16.90
CA VAL A 439 -10.11 -8.05 -16.71
C VAL A 439 -11.59 -8.38 -16.84
N THR A 440 -12.48 -7.63 -16.19
CA THR A 440 -13.92 -7.86 -16.26
C THR A 440 -14.41 -7.75 -17.71
N LEU A 441 -14.02 -6.69 -18.43
CA LEU A 441 -14.37 -6.51 -19.84
C LEU A 441 -13.84 -7.65 -20.72
N ALA A 442 -12.58 -8.06 -20.54
CA ALA A 442 -12.01 -9.12 -21.32
C ALA A 442 -12.67 -10.48 -21.04
N LEU A 443 -12.95 -10.79 -19.77
CA LEU A 443 -13.60 -12.04 -19.40
C LEU A 443 -15.07 -12.09 -19.85
N SER A 444 -15.83 -11.01 -19.73
CA SER A 444 -17.22 -10.97 -20.20
C SER A 444 -17.32 -11.25 -21.70
N ASN A 445 -16.48 -10.59 -22.50
CA ASN A 445 -16.43 -10.79 -23.95
C ASN A 445 -16.03 -12.24 -24.33
N LEU A 446 -15.07 -12.83 -23.60
CA LEU A 446 -14.61 -14.19 -23.88
C LEU A 446 -15.64 -15.25 -23.46
N VAL A 447 -16.32 -15.06 -22.32
CA VAL A 447 -17.41 -15.95 -21.88
C VAL A 447 -18.60 -15.86 -22.85
N GLU A 448 -18.96 -14.66 -23.29
CA GLU A 448 -20.01 -14.48 -24.29
C GLU A 448 -19.67 -15.18 -25.62
N ALA A 449 -18.41 -15.11 -26.07
CA ALA A 449 -17.94 -15.82 -27.26
C ALA A 449 -18.02 -17.36 -27.06
N ILE A 450 -17.72 -17.88 -25.88
CA ILE A 450 -17.88 -19.32 -25.56
C ILE A 450 -19.37 -19.73 -25.63
N ILE A 451 -20.26 -18.92 -25.10
CA ILE A 451 -21.73 -19.18 -25.18
C ILE A 451 -22.20 -19.18 -26.64
N GLN A 452 -21.75 -18.21 -27.45
CA GLN A 452 -22.12 -18.08 -28.85
C GLN A 452 -21.52 -19.16 -29.77
N SER A 453 -20.40 -19.76 -29.39
CA SER A 453 -19.70 -20.78 -30.21
C SER A 453 -20.44 -22.12 -30.29
N GLY A 454 -21.65 -22.25 -29.71
CA GLY A 454 -22.48 -23.43 -29.80
C GLY A 454 -21.98 -24.64 -29.01
N LEU A 455 -21.15 -24.44 -27.99
CA LEU A 455 -20.93 -25.42 -26.92
C LEU A 455 -22.25 -25.64 -26.19
N SER A 456 -23.23 -26.26 -26.91
CA SER A 456 -24.66 -26.28 -26.65
C SER A 456 -25.09 -27.10 -25.44
N ASP A 457 -24.16 -27.76 -24.75
CA ASP A 457 -24.42 -28.55 -23.56
C ASP A 457 -23.82 -27.92 -22.29
N LEU A 458 -23.96 -26.59 -22.17
CA LEU A 458 -23.64 -25.92 -20.91
C LEU A 458 -24.65 -26.38 -19.85
N PRO A 459 -24.21 -27.04 -18.77
CA PRO A 459 -25.13 -27.52 -17.74
C PRO A 459 -25.90 -26.36 -17.10
N PRO A 460 -27.13 -26.57 -16.63
CA PRO A 460 -27.94 -25.54 -15.95
C PRO A 460 -27.17 -24.84 -14.81
N SER A 461 -26.27 -25.57 -14.14
CA SER A 461 -25.37 -25.04 -13.13
C SER A 461 -24.43 -23.95 -13.64
N PHE A 462 -24.12 -23.89 -14.93
CA PHE A 462 -23.31 -22.81 -15.50
C PHE A 462 -24.04 -21.47 -15.41
N GLN A 463 -25.31 -21.42 -15.76
CA GLN A 463 -26.12 -20.21 -15.66
C GLN A 463 -26.32 -19.77 -14.20
N GLU A 464 -26.48 -20.71 -13.29
CA GLU A 464 -26.60 -20.42 -11.85
C GLU A 464 -25.30 -19.81 -11.30
N HIS A 465 -24.14 -20.34 -11.67
CA HIS A 465 -22.84 -19.78 -11.28
C HIS A 465 -22.55 -18.42 -11.96
N MET A 466 -23.02 -18.23 -13.20
CA MET A 466 -22.96 -16.92 -13.88
C MET A 466 -23.70 -15.83 -13.11
N GLN A 467 -24.88 -16.15 -12.55
CA GLN A 467 -25.66 -15.21 -11.74
C GLN A 467 -24.96 -14.85 -10.41
N GLN A 468 -24.10 -15.73 -9.89
CA GLN A 468 -23.30 -15.47 -8.70
C GLN A 468 -22.04 -14.61 -8.97
N GLY A 469 -21.75 -14.33 -10.23
CA GLY A 469 -20.60 -13.54 -10.70
C GLY A 469 -19.57 -14.40 -11.45
N TYR A 470 -18.87 -13.76 -12.40
CA TYR A 470 -17.86 -14.42 -13.24
C TYR A 470 -16.77 -15.14 -12.43
N ASP A 471 -16.42 -14.64 -11.24
CA ASP A 471 -15.39 -15.22 -10.38
C ASP A 471 -15.71 -16.66 -9.94
N SER A 472 -16.99 -17.01 -9.84
CA SER A 472 -17.43 -18.35 -9.41
C SER A 472 -17.12 -19.41 -10.44
N ILE A 473 -17.24 -19.12 -11.73
CA ILE A 473 -17.02 -20.05 -12.85
C ILE A 473 -15.53 -20.40 -12.99
N PHE A 474 -14.66 -19.51 -12.55
CA PHE A 474 -13.21 -19.69 -12.68
C PHE A 474 -12.57 -20.41 -11.50
N ARG A 475 -13.35 -20.86 -10.53
CA ARG A 475 -12.85 -21.70 -9.43
C ARG A 475 -12.59 -23.12 -9.94
N PRO A 476 -11.44 -23.75 -9.60
CA PRO A 476 -11.11 -25.09 -10.07
C PRO A 476 -12.18 -26.15 -9.75
N GLU A 477 -12.82 -26.01 -8.58
CA GLU A 477 -13.89 -26.92 -8.14
C GLU A 477 -15.13 -26.84 -9.05
N VAL A 478 -15.46 -25.63 -9.51
CA VAL A 478 -16.59 -25.38 -10.43
C VAL A 478 -16.21 -25.80 -11.84
N GLN A 479 -14.99 -25.48 -12.29
CA GLN A 479 -14.49 -25.91 -13.61
C GLN A 479 -14.47 -27.45 -13.76
N ALA A 480 -14.19 -28.18 -12.70
CA ALA A 480 -14.19 -29.63 -12.69
C ALA A 480 -15.59 -30.26 -12.92
N LEU A 481 -16.66 -29.48 -12.80
CA LEU A 481 -18.04 -29.92 -13.09
C LEU A 481 -18.38 -29.88 -14.57
N PHE A 482 -17.55 -29.21 -15.40
CA PHE A 482 -17.82 -29.01 -16.83
C PHE A 482 -17.10 -30.07 -17.69
N ALA A 483 -17.62 -30.26 -18.92
CA ALA A 483 -16.96 -31.11 -19.92
C ALA A 483 -15.54 -30.61 -20.20
N PRO A 484 -14.57 -31.52 -20.54
CA PRO A 484 -13.16 -31.16 -20.72
C PRO A 484 -12.93 -30.02 -21.74
N ASP A 485 -13.74 -29.96 -22.80
CA ASP A 485 -13.63 -28.91 -23.82
C ASP A 485 -14.06 -27.54 -23.28
N VAL A 486 -15.12 -27.49 -22.47
CA VAL A 486 -15.60 -26.27 -21.80
C VAL A 486 -14.58 -25.82 -20.76
N GLN A 487 -14.04 -26.75 -20.00
CA GLN A 487 -13.02 -26.46 -19.00
C GLN A 487 -11.77 -25.84 -19.65
N LYS A 488 -11.29 -26.42 -20.77
CA LYS A 488 -10.15 -25.88 -21.51
C LYS A 488 -10.43 -24.49 -22.09
N ALA A 489 -11.63 -24.29 -22.66
CA ALA A 489 -12.03 -22.98 -23.17
C ALA A 489 -12.07 -21.91 -22.07
N LEU A 490 -12.58 -22.25 -20.88
CA LEU A 490 -12.60 -21.35 -19.72
C LEU A 490 -11.18 -21.03 -19.22
N GLN A 491 -10.28 -22.03 -19.14
CA GLN A 491 -8.89 -21.83 -18.78
C GLN A 491 -8.17 -20.88 -19.74
N GLU A 492 -8.39 -21.07 -21.06
CA GLU A 492 -7.85 -20.17 -22.07
C GLU A 492 -8.44 -18.76 -21.99
N ALA A 493 -9.74 -18.64 -21.71
CA ALA A 493 -10.40 -17.35 -21.49
C ALA A 493 -9.79 -16.59 -20.30
N VAL A 494 -9.58 -17.27 -19.16
CA VAL A 494 -8.91 -16.67 -18.00
C VAL A 494 -7.48 -16.27 -18.35
N ALA A 495 -6.73 -17.14 -19.03
CA ALA A 495 -5.34 -16.84 -19.42
C ALA A 495 -5.27 -15.56 -20.26
N ARG A 496 -6.14 -15.44 -21.27
CA ARG A 496 -6.21 -14.25 -22.14
C ARG A 496 -6.73 -13.02 -21.40
N GLY A 497 -7.77 -13.16 -20.58
CA GLY A 497 -8.35 -12.07 -19.81
C GLY A 497 -7.36 -11.47 -18.81
N VAL A 498 -6.60 -12.30 -18.10
CA VAL A 498 -5.59 -11.84 -17.14
C VAL A 498 -4.31 -11.37 -17.83
N ALA A 499 -3.99 -11.86 -19.03
CA ALA A 499 -2.82 -11.38 -19.79
C ALA A 499 -2.81 -9.86 -20.01
N VAL A 500 -4.00 -9.24 -20.06
CA VAL A 500 -4.13 -7.77 -20.14
C VAL A 500 -3.48 -7.10 -18.94
N VAL A 501 -3.60 -7.68 -17.74
CA VAL A 501 -2.93 -7.15 -16.53
C VAL A 501 -1.42 -7.22 -16.68
N PHE A 502 -0.89 -8.30 -17.27
CA PHE A 502 0.57 -8.45 -17.48
C PHE A 502 1.11 -7.36 -18.40
N TRP A 503 0.38 -7.00 -19.46
CA TRP A 503 0.72 -5.88 -20.33
C TRP A 503 0.64 -4.53 -19.61
N ILE A 504 -0.42 -4.27 -18.86
CA ILE A 504 -0.60 -3.04 -18.08
C ILE A 504 0.54 -2.88 -17.06
N THR A 505 0.89 -3.95 -16.36
CA THR A 505 1.97 -3.92 -15.37
C THR A 505 3.35 -3.79 -16.01
N LEU A 506 3.56 -4.31 -17.22
CA LEU A 506 4.78 -4.08 -17.99
C LEU A 506 4.93 -2.60 -18.34
N VAL A 507 3.87 -1.96 -18.83
CA VAL A 507 3.89 -0.51 -19.11
C VAL A 507 4.17 0.30 -17.85
N ALA A 508 3.49 -0.01 -16.74
CA ALA A 508 3.71 0.68 -15.46
C ALA A 508 5.16 0.49 -14.96
N SER A 509 5.73 -0.71 -15.12
CA SER A 509 7.12 -1.02 -14.74
C SER A 509 8.13 -0.29 -15.64
N ALA A 510 7.86 -0.15 -16.93
CA ALA A 510 8.69 0.63 -17.84
C ALA A 510 8.68 2.12 -17.50
N LEU A 511 7.50 2.68 -17.21
CA LEU A 511 7.37 4.06 -16.73
C LEU A 511 8.06 4.26 -15.37
N CYS A 512 7.96 3.28 -14.45
CA CYS A 512 8.70 3.29 -13.19
C CYS A 512 10.21 3.35 -13.44
N LEU A 513 10.73 2.57 -14.38
CA LEU A 513 12.14 2.59 -14.74
C LEU A 513 12.57 3.95 -15.30
N LEU A 514 11.77 4.57 -16.15
CA LEU A 514 12.01 5.92 -16.65
C LEU A 514 12.10 6.94 -15.50
N LEU A 515 11.15 6.93 -14.57
CA LEU A 515 11.19 7.82 -13.41
C LEU A 515 12.37 7.51 -12.48
N ALA A 516 12.72 6.23 -12.29
CA ALA A 516 13.89 5.84 -11.51
C ALA A 516 15.20 6.34 -12.16
N ALA A 517 15.29 6.33 -13.49
CA ALA A 517 16.43 6.91 -14.21
C ALA A 517 16.51 8.43 -14.08
N MET A 518 15.36 9.11 -13.89
CA MET A 518 15.29 10.55 -13.67
C MET A 518 15.58 10.98 -12.23
N LEU A 519 15.70 10.06 -11.26
CA LEU A 519 16.02 10.39 -9.88
C LEU A 519 17.34 11.18 -9.78
N PRO A 520 17.48 12.12 -8.83
CA PRO A 520 18.73 12.84 -8.63
C PRO A 520 19.83 11.89 -8.14
N GLN A 521 21.06 12.17 -8.52
CA GLN A 521 22.23 11.50 -7.92
C GLN A 521 22.43 12.07 -6.51
N SER A 522 22.13 11.30 -5.48
CA SER A 522 22.61 11.65 -4.15
C SER A 522 24.13 11.45 -4.14
N PRO A 523 24.94 12.43 -3.67
CA PRO A 523 26.35 12.20 -3.49
C PRO A 523 26.51 10.97 -2.59
N ALA A 524 27.19 9.94 -3.10
CA ALA A 524 27.61 8.82 -2.27
C ALA A 524 28.39 9.40 -1.09
N SER A 525 27.99 9.06 0.14
CA SER A 525 28.80 9.37 1.30
C SER A 525 30.18 8.77 1.05
N ARG A 526 31.22 9.64 0.85
CA ARG A 526 32.59 9.16 0.73
C ARG A 526 32.88 8.31 1.96
N PRO A 527 33.42 7.10 1.82
CA PRO A 527 33.90 6.35 2.96
C PRO A 527 34.99 7.21 3.63
N GLN A 528 34.80 7.50 4.94
CA GLN A 528 35.83 8.06 5.81
C GLN A 528 36.77 6.94 6.21
#